data_11cad5ebe5b3b9559d6870ed23e3950c
#
_entry.id   11cad5ebe5b3b9559d6870ed23e3950c
#
_cell.length_a   1.000
_cell.length_b   1.000
_cell.length_c   1.000
_cell.angle_alpha   90.00
_cell.angle_beta   90.00
_cell.angle_gamma   90.00
#
_symmetry.space_group_name_H-M   'P 1'
#
loop_
_entity.id
_entity.type
_entity.pdbx_description
1 polymer ?
#
loop_
_entity_poly.entity_id
_entity_poly.type
_entity_poly.pdbx_seq_one_letter_code
_entity_poly.pdbx_strand_id
1 'polypeptide(L)'
;MLDDDRCPDCHRINEVLSRVGDRWSVLVVISLAQYGTLRFNELKRNLGISQRMLSLTLKELERDGLVNRTYYPTIPPKVEYNLTELGQSFREPVSVLGNWALDNLGKID
;
A
#
# COMPACT_ATOMS: atom_id res chain seq x y z
N MET A 1 -8.25 23.54 2.79
CA MET A 1 -9.56 23.10 3.24
C MET A 1 -10.49 22.91 2.04
N LEU A 2 -11.20 21.84 2.04
CA LEU A 2 -12.08 21.55 0.91
C LEU A 2 -13.43 22.23 1.10
N ASP A 3 -13.91 22.77 0.03
CA ASP A 3 -15.17 23.50 0.01
C ASP A 3 -16.19 22.64 -0.73
N ASP A 4 -17.37 22.47 -0.15
CA ASP A 4 -18.41 21.62 -0.73
C ASP A 4 -18.82 22.09 -2.12
N ASP A 5 -18.80 23.39 -2.38
CA ASP A 5 -19.17 23.92 -3.68
C ASP A 5 -18.15 23.61 -4.76
N ARG A 6 -16.91 23.37 -4.35
CA ARG A 6 -15.82 23.12 -5.31
C ARG A 6 -15.53 21.64 -5.50
N CYS A 7 -15.80 20.85 -4.49
CA CYS A 7 -15.46 19.43 -4.55
C CYS A 7 -16.44 18.66 -3.67
N PRO A 8 -17.62 18.39 -4.19
CA PRO A 8 -18.67 17.75 -3.37
C PRO A 8 -18.26 16.40 -2.81
N ASP A 9 -17.36 15.68 -3.51
CA ASP A 9 -16.95 14.35 -3.09
C ASP A 9 -15.62 14.33 -2.34
N CYS A 10 -14.94 15.46 -2.23
CA CYS A 10 -13.60 15.47 -1.64
C CYS A 10 -13.57 15.02 -0.20
N HIS A 11 -14.61 15.34 0.57
CA HIS A 11 -14.68 14.91 1.95
C HIS A 11 -14.71 13.38 2.04
N ARG A 12 -15.51 12.76 1.19
CA ARG A 12 -15.64 11.29 1.16
C ARG A 12 -14.36 10.64 0.65
N ILE A 13 -13.75 11.23 -0.37
CA ILE A 13 -12.48 10.77 -0.89
C ILE A 13 -11.42 10.85 0.21
N ASN A 14 -11.40 11.95 0.95
CA ASN A 14 -10.44 12.14 2.02
C ASN A 14 -10.54 11.06 3.09
N GLU A 15 -11.75 10.61 3.41
CA GLU A 15 -11.92 9.54 4.39
C GLU A 15 -11.16 8.27 3.99
N VAL A 16 -11.25 7.90 2.71
CA VAL A 16 -10.57 6.70 2.25
C VAL A 16 -9.06 6.93 2.11
N LEU A 17 -8.68 8.07 1.51
CA LEU A 17 -7.26 8.35 1.28
C LEU A 17 -6.49 8.51 2.58
N SER A 18 -7.14 8.96 3.65
CA SER A 18 -6.45 9.05 4.94
C SER A 18 -6.04 7.69 5.47
N ARG A 19 -6.65 6.63 4.97
CA ARG A 19 -6.30 5.26 5.40
C ARG A 19 -5.29 4.60 4.48
N VAL A 20 -5.43 4.79 3.17
CA VAL A 20 -4.66 4.01 2.20
C VAL A 20 -3.83 4.86 1.26
N GLY A 21 -3.92 6.18 1.35
CA GLY A 21 -3.29 7.07 0.39
C GLY A 21 -1.89 7.54 0.77
N ASP A 22 -1.36 7.11 1.91
CA ASP A 22 -0.03 7.52 2.28
C ASP A 22 1.02 6.80 1.45
N ARG A 23 2.21 7.38 1.42
CA ARG A 23 3.29 6.89 0.58
C ARG A 23 3.60 5.41 0.80
N TRP A 24 3.72 5.00 2.05
CA TRP A 24 4.14 3.62 2.34
C TRP A 24 3.05 2.61 2.02
N SER A 25 1.79 2.95 2.27
CA SER A 25 0.68 2.06 1.91
C SER A 25 0.62 1.85 0.42
N VAL A 26 0.76 2.92 -0.36
CA VAL A 26 0.77 2.82 -1.82
C VAL A 26 1.92 1.96 -2.30
N LEU A 27 3.13 2.16 -1.73
CA LEU A 27 4.30 1.40 -2.16
C LEU A 27 4.19 -0.09 -1.79
N VAL A 28 3.62 -0.41 -0.63
CA VAL A 28 3.38 -1.81 -0.26
C VAL A 28 2.43 -2.47 -1.26
N VAL A 29 1.34 -1.77 -1.60
CA VAL A 29 0.39 -2.33 -2.56
C VAL A 29 1.04 -2.54 -3.92
N ILE A 30 1.83 -1.58 -4.39
CA ILE A 30 2.55 -1.72 -5.65
C ILE A 30 3.46 -2.95 -5.62
N SER A 31 4.21 -3.11 -4.53
CA SER A 31 5.15 -4.22 -4.41
C SER A 31 4.44 -5.57 -4.41
N LEU A 32 3.35 -5.68 -3.65
CA LEU A 32 2.58 -6.92 -3.60
C LEU A 32 1.88 -7.19 -4.92
N ALA A 33 1.43 -6.16 -5.60
CA ALA A 33 0.81 -6.33 -6.91
C ALA A 33 1.82 -6.86 -7.93
N GLN A 34 3.05 -6.40 -7.85
CA GLN A 34 4.09 -6.77 -8.80
C GLN A 34 4.64 -8.18 -8.55
N TYR A 35 4.84 -8.53 -7.29
CA TYR A 35 5.52 -9.79 -6.94
C TYR A 35 4.62 -10.85 -6.36
N GLY A 36 3.37 -10.54 -6.05
CA GLY A 36 2.40 -11.47 -5.52
C GLY A 36 2.52 -11.61 -4.01
N THR A 37 3.15 -12.68 -3.54
CA THR A 37 3.28 -12.95 -2.11
C THR A 37 4.70 -12.64 -1.67
N LEU A 38 4.84 -11.84 -0.62
CA LEU A 38 6.15 -11.45 -0.11
C LEU A 38 6.20 -11.63 1.40
N ARG A 39 7.41 -11.89 1.90
CA ARG A 39 7.69 -11.91 3.33
C ARG A 39 8.08 -10.51 3.79
N PHE A 40 8.04 -10.33 5.11
CA PHE A 40 8.35 -9.04 5.71
C PHE A 40 9.71 -8.49 5.26
N ASN A 41 10.73 -9.33 5.32
CA ASN A 41 12.09 -8.86 4.97
C ASN A 41 12.24 -8.57 3.48
N GLU A 42 11.48 -9.25 2.64
CA GLU A 42 11.48 -8.96 1.21
C GLU A 42 10.86 -7.58 0.94
N LEU A 43 9.73 -7.30 1.59
CA LEU A 43 9.10 -5.99 1.49
C LEU A 43 10.03 -4.90 2.01
N LYS A 44 10.67 -5.16 3.15
CA LYS A 44 11.57 -4.19 3.74
C LYS A 44 12.70 -3.83 2.79
N ARG A 45 13.30 -4.84 2.16
CA ARG A 45 14.38 -4.62 1.20
C ARG A 45 13.90 -3.89 -0.04
N ASN A 46 12.76 -4.32 -0.58
CA ASN A 46 12.23 -3.73 -1.81
C ASN A 46 11.91 -2.26 -1.65
N LEU A 47 11.41 -1.88 -0.49
CA LEU A 47 10.91 -0.52 -0.27
C LEU A 47 11.93 0.40 0.41
N GLY A 48 12.96 -0.15 1.01
CA GLY A 48 13.90 0.66 1.78
C GLY A 48 13.26 1.31 2.99
N ILE A 49 12.29 0.65 3.58
CA ILE A 49 11.51 1.17 4.70
C ILE A 49 12.06 0.62 6.01
N SER A 50 11.91 1.38 7.09
CA SER A 50 12.33 0.90 8.41
C SER A 50 11.41 -0.22 8.87
N GLN A 51 11.92 -1.08 9.73
CA GLN A 51 11.15 -2.18 10.29
C GLN A 51 9.91 -1.68 11.02
N ARG A 52 10.08 -0.63 11.80
CA ARG A 52 8.98 -0.07 12.57
C ARG A 52 7.87 0.46 11.67
N MET A 53 8.24 1.21 10.65
CA MET A 53 7.26 1.80 9.76
C MET A 53 6.55 0.72 8.93
N LEU A 54 7.30 -0.29 8.48
CA LEU A 54 6.68 -1.37 7.72
C LEU A 54 5.71 -2.16 8.57
N SER A 55 6.07 -2.46 9.82
CA SER A 55 5.16 -3.15 10.75
C SER A 55 3.86 -2.38 10.91
N LEU A 56 3.97 -1.07 11.11
CA LEU A 56 2.79 -0.22 11.28
C LEU A 56 1.94 -0.21 10.02
N THR A 57 2.57 -0.01 8.87
CA THR A 57 1.88 0.06 7.59
C THR A 57 1.13 -1.24 7.29
N LEU A 58 1.79 -2.37 7.50
CA LEU A 58 1.16 -3.67 7.24
C LEU A 58 -0.02 -3.93 8.17
N LYS A 59 0.11 -3.55 9.45
CA LYS A 59 -0.99 -3.69 10.39
C LYS A 59 -2.20 -2.88 9.97
N GLU A 60 -1.96 -1.67 9.51
CA GLU A 60 -3.05 -0.79 9.08
C GLU A 60 -3.71 -1.32 7.81
N LEU A 61 -2.92 -1.78 6.85
CA LEU A 61 -3.46 -2.36 5.62
C LEU A 61 -4.24 -3.63 5.89
N GLU A 62 -3.76 -4.44 6.82
CA GLU A 62 -4.45 -5.66 7.23
C GLU A 62 -5.77 -5.32 7.92
N ARG A 63 -5.75 -4.36 8.83
CA ARG A 63 -6.96 -3.91 9.53
C ARG A 63 -8.01 -3.38 8.56
N ASP A 64 -7.58 -2.66 7.54
CA ASP A 64 -8.48 -2.07 6.56
C ASP A 64 -8.86 -3.03 5.44
N GLY A 65 -8.39 -4.27 5.52
CA GLY A 65 -8.84 -5.31 4.61
C GLY A 65 -8.17 -5.35 3.25
N LEU A 66 -7.02 -4.68 3.08
CA LEU A 66 -6.32 -4.67 1.80
C LEU A 66 -5.24 -5.73 1.69
N VAL A 67 -4.72 -6.20 2.82
CA VAL A 67 -3.61 -7.14 2.87
C VAL A 67 -3.97 -8.32 3.77
N ASN A 68 -3.65 -9.52 3.31
CA ASN A 68 -3.72 -10.74 4.10
C ASN A 68 -2.36 -11.02 4.72
N ARG A 69 -2.36 -11.46 5.97
CA ARG A 69 -1.18 -11.94 6.65
C ARG A 69 -1.40 -13.42 6.93
N THR A 70 -0.53 -14.27 6.41
CA THR A 70 -0.64 -15.71 6.62
C THR A 70 0.57 -16.20 7.41
N TYR A 71 0.30 -16.83 8.54
CA TYR A 71 1.31 -17.39 9.41
C TYR A 71 1.44 -18.88 9.13
N TYR A 72 2.67 -19.36 8.95
CA TYR A 72 2.96 -20.78 8.76
C TYR A 72 3.78 -21.27 9.94
N PRO A 73 3.26 -22.25 10.69
CA PRO A 73 3.97 -22.78 11.87
C PRO A 73 5.03 -23.81 11.47
N THR A 74 5.87 -23.43 10.55
CA THR A 74 7.01 -24.25 10.11
C THR A 74 8.22 -23.98 11.00
N ILE A 75 9.35 -24.67 10.75
CA ILE A 75 10.58 -24.47 11.48
C ILE A 75 11.66 -24.11 10.48
N PRO A 76 12.11 -22.84 10.46
CA PRO A 76 11.59 -21.71 11.25
C PRO A 76 10.19 -21.28 10.78
N PRO A 77 9.44 -20.61 11.62
CA PRO A 77 8.12 -20.12 11.21
C PRO A 77 8.27 -19.02 10.17
N LYS A 78 7.25 -18.87 9.33
CA LYS A 78 7.26 -17.81 8.34
C LYS A 78 5.92 -17.10 8.30
N VAL A 79 5.95 -15.85 7.86
CA VAL A 79 4.77 -15.03 7.67
C VAL A 79 4.83 -14.45 6.26
N GLU A 80 3.72 -14.56 5.54
CA GLU A 80 3.62 -14.05 4.19
C GLU A 80 2.49 -13.04 4.08
N TYR A 81 2.67 -12.08 3.19
CA TYR A 81 1.70 -11.03 2.92
C TYR A 81 1.30 -11.05 1.46
N ASN A 82 0.02 -10.89 1.20
CA ASN A 82 -0.46 -10.71 -0.17
C ASN A 82 -1.70 -9.83 -0.15
N LEU A 83 -2.12 -9.39 -1.33
CA LEU A 83 -3.29 -8.53 -1.45
C LEU A 83 -4.55 -9.37 -1.30
N THR A 84 -5.54 -8.80 -0.60
CA THR A 84 -6.89 -9.34 -0.57
C THR A 84 -7.57 -9.02 -1.90
N GLU A 85 -8.81 -9.46 -2.05
CA GLU A 85 -9.62 -9.07 -3.19
C GLU A 85 -9.77 -7.55 -3.26
N LEU A 86 -10.02 -6.92 -2.12
CA LEU A 86 -10.11 -5.46 -2.07
C LEU A 86 -8.77 -4.81 -2.43
N GLY A 87 -7.67 -5.36 -1.92
CA GLY A 87 -6.34 -4.88 -2.26
C GLY A 87 -6.05 -4.99 -3.75
N GLN A 88 -6.51 -6.08 -4.38
CA GLN A 88 -6.35 -6.24 -5.81
C GLN A 88 -7.09 -5.17 -6.59
N SER A 89 -8.25 -4.72 -6.09
CA SER A 89 -8.99 -3.65 -6.75
C SER A 89 -8.24 -2.31 -6.69
N PHE A 90 -7.34 -2.15 -5.73
CA PHE A 90 -6.52 -0.94 -5.59
C PHE A 90 -5.28 -0.99 -6.47
N ARG A 91 -5.00 -2.14 -7.06
CA ARG A 91 -3.79 -2.38 -7.85
C ARG A 91 -3.69 -1.45 -9.05
N GLU A 92 -4.76 -1.33 -9.80
CA GLU A 92 -4.70 -0.53 -11.02
C GLU A 92 -4.52 0.97 -10.72
N PRO A 93 -5.30 1.59 -9.82
CA PRO A 93 -5.07 2.99 -9.49
C PRO A 93 -3.64 3.28 -9.02
N VAL A 94 -3.07 2.42 -8.18
CA VAL A 94 -1.71 2.69 -7.69
C VAL A 94 -0.67 2.45 -8.78
N SER A 95 -0.91 1.52 -9.69
CA SER A 95 0.00 1.28 -10.82
C SER A 95 0.02 2.49 -11.75
N VAL A 96 -1.15 3.05 -12.03
CA VAL A 96 -1.24 4.26 -12.84
C VAL A 96 -0.51 5.42 -12.17
N LEU A 97 -0.73 5.58 -10.87
CA LEU A 97 -0.04 6.62 -10.11
C LEU A 97 1.47 6.42 -10.13
N GLY A 98 1.92 5.19 -9.94
CA GLY A 98 3.35 4.86 -9.96
C GLY A 98 3.97 5.16 -11.31
N ASN A 99 3.28 4.80 -12.40
CA ASN A 99 3.77 5.08 -13.74
C ASN A 99 3.84 6.57 -14.01
N TRP A 100 2.85 7.32 -13.55
CA TRP A 100 2.87 8.76 -13.68
C TRP A 100 4.08 9.35 -12.96
N ALA A 101 4.37 8.85 -11.75
CA ALA A 101 5.52 9.31 -11.00
C ALA A 101 6.83 9.04 -11.73
N LEU A 102 6.96 7.83 -12.29
CA LEU A 102 8.15 7.49 -13.07
C LEU A 102 8.33 8.39 -14.29
N ASP A 103 7.24 8.67 -14.98
CA ASP A 103 7.29 9.48 -16.19
C ASP A 103 7.63 10.93 -15.91
N ASN A 104 7.48 11.37 -14.67
CA ASN A 104 7.64 12.78 -14.32
C ASN A 104 8.74 13.04 -13.29
N LEU A 105 9.64 12.07 -13.10
CA LEU A 105 10.70 12.19 -12.09
C LEU A 105 11.53 13.47 -12.22
N GLY A 106 11.88 13.84 -13.43
CA GLY A 106 12.73 15.00 -13.62
C GLY A 106 11.99 16.33 -13.70
N LYS A 107 10.68 16.31 -13.58
CA LYS A 107 9.87 17.51 -13.77
C LYS A 107 9.37 18.12 -12.46
N ILE A 108 9.43 17.34 -11.39
CA ILE A 108 8.99 17.80 -10.07
C ILE A 108 10.22 17.97 -9.21
N ASP A 109 10.46 19.17 -8.74
CA ASP A 109 11.61 19.46 -7.88
C ASP A 109 11.20 19.82 -6.48
#